data_c8bca77977b209d5b3e76d75b5ec00ac
#
_entry.id   c8bca77977b209d5b3e76d75b5ec00ac
#
_cell.length_a   1.000
_cell.length_b   1.000
_cell.length_c   1.000
_cell.angle_alpha   90.00
_cell.angle_beta   90.00
_cell.angle_gamma   90.00
#
_symmetry.space_group_name_H-M   'P 1'
#
loop_
_entity.id
_entity.type
_entity.pdbx_description
1 polymer ?
#
loop_
_entity_poly.entity_id
_entity_poly.type
_entity_poly.pdbx_seq_one_letter_code
_entity_poly.pdbx_strand_id
1 'polypeptide(L)'
;DDSKVFQYDRLGRLKYHPELHENHRKAWTIEDLEYLCKFHQSCELNDMSLALGRPATACAMKISYLKQQGQYEFYRKLDKYYV
;
A
#
# COMPACT_ATOMS: atom_id res chain seq x y z
N ASP A 1 -7.25 -23.48 10.78
CA ASP A 1 -6.59 -22.60 11.73
C ASP A 1 -7.05 -21.16 11.52
N ASP A 2 -7.75 -20.61 12.50
CA ASP A 2 -8.34 -19.29 12.42
C ASP A 2 -7.31 -18.18 12.22
N SER A 3 -6.06 -18.40 12.64
CA SER A 3 -5.02 -17.39 12.50
C SER A 3 -4.67 -17.10 11.04
N LYS A 4 -5.09 -17.96 10.11
CA LYS A 4 -4.81 -17.81 8.69
C LYS A 4 -6.00 -17.31 7.89
N VAL A 5 -7.11 -16.98 8.57
CA VAL A 5 -8.29 -16.45 7.90
C VAL A 5 -8.06 -14.97 7.61
N PHE A 6 -8.11 -14.60 6.34
CA PHE A 6 -7.97 -13.21 5.92
C PHE A 6 -9.32 -12.51 6.06
N GLN A 7 -9.30 -11.31 6.59
CA GLN A 7 -10.51 -10.53 6.79
C GLN A 7 -10.53 -9.33 5.85
N TYR A 8 -11.72 -8.99 5.38
CA TYR A 8 -11.93 -7.87 4.47
C TYR A 8 -12.96 -6.92 5.08
N ASP A 9 -12.83 -5.63 4.79
CA ASP A 9 -13.82 -4.63 5.21
C ASP A 9 -15.01 -4.63 4.25
N ARG A 10 -15.98 -3.71 4.48
CA ARG A 10 -17.19 -3.62 3.65
C ARG A 10 -16.90 -3.34 2.19
N LEU A 11 -15.77 -2.70 1.89
CA LEU A 11 -15.38 -2.34 0.53
C LEU A 11 -14.50 -3.41 -0.11
N GLY A 12 -14.32 -4.56 0.54
CA GLY A 12 -13.50 -5.65 0.02
C GLY A 12 -12.00 -5.45 0.21
N ARG A 13 -11.59 -4.48 1.03
CA ARG A 13 -10.17 -4.20 1.29
C ARG A 13 -9.66 -5.12 2.38
N LEU A 14 -8.47 -5.67 2.16
CA LEU A 14 -7.82 -6.57 3.10
C LEU A 14 -7.48 -5.83 4.41
N LYS A 15 -8.02 -6.32 5.52
CA LYS A 15 -7.73 -5.78 6.85
C LYS A 15 -6.33 -6.18 7.29
N TYR A 16 -5.82 -5.50 8.33
CA TYR A 16 -4.53 -5.81 8.91
C TYR A 16 -4.44 -7.28 9.32
N HIS A 17 -3.33 -7.91 8.97
CA HIS A 17 -3.01 -9.28 9.38
C HIS A 17 -1.52 -9.34 9.69
N PRO A 18 -1.13 -9.76 10.93
CA PRO A 18 0.27 -9.69 11.35
C PRO A 18 1.25 -10.43 10.43
N GLU A 19 0.84 -11.56 9.87
CA GLU A 19 1.71 -12.34 8.99
C GLU A 19 1.88 -11.73 7.60
N LEU A 20 0.89 -10.94 7.13
CA LEU A 20 0.90 -10.35 5.80
C LEU A 20 1.40 -8.91 5.80
N HIS A 21 1.30 -8.23 6.93
CA HIS A 21 1.55 -6.79 7.01
C HIS A 21 2.70 -6.47 7.96
N GLU A 22 3.87 -7.03 7.66
CA GLU A 22 5.05 -6.88 8.52
C GLU A 22 5.52 -5.44 8.64
N ASN A 23 5.17 -4.58 7.69
CA ASN A 23 5.54 -3.17 7.70
C ASN A 23 4.48 -2.26 8.32
N HIS A 24 3.44 -2.84 8.93
CA HIS A 24 2.39 -2.06 9.58
C HIS A 24 3.01 -1.15 10.65
N ARG A 25 2.67 0.14 10.58
CA ARG A 25 3.17 1.18 11.50
C ARG A 25 4.66 1.51 11.35
N LYS A 26 5.35 0.90 10.41
CA LYS A 26 6.71 1.32 10.08
C LYS A 26 6.67 2.52 9.15
N ALA A 27 7.72 3.34 9.18
CA ALA A 27 7.82 4.49 8.29
C ALA A 27 7.82 4.03 6.83
N TRP A 28 7.18 4.81 5.97
CA TRP A 28 7.20 4.55 4.53
C TRP A 28 8.55 4.96 3.96
N THR A 29 9.20 4.05 3.25
CA THR A 29 10.45 4.35 2.56
C THR A 29 10.15 4.99 1.20
N ILE A 30 11.17 5.60 0.59
CA ILE A 30 11.02 6.16 -0.76
C ILE A 30 10.68 5.04 -1.75
N GLU A 31 11.27 3.86 -1.58
CA GLU A 31 10.96 2.69 -2.40
C GLU A 31 9.48 2.31 -2.30
N ASP A 32 8.94 2.29 -1.08
CA ASP A 32 7.53 1.99 -0.85
C ASP A 32 6.62 3.01 -1.53
N LEU A 33 6.96 4.30 -1.42
CA LEU A 33 6.17 5.38 -2.00
C LEU A 33 6.21 5.35 -3.52
N GLU A 34 7.36 5.05 -4.10
CA GLU A 34 7.48 4.91 -5.54
C GLU A 34 6.64 3.74 -6.04
N TYR A 35 6.72 2.58 -5.38
CA TYR A 35 5.93 1.42 -5.73
C TYR A 35 4.44 1.74 -5.68
N LEU A 36 4.00 2.32 -4.57
CA LEU A 36 2.59 2.65 -4.36
C LEU A 36 2.06 3.56 -5.47
N CYS A 37 2.77 4.64 -5.77
CA CYS A 37 2.31 5.62 -6.75
C CYS A 37 2.37 5.12 -8.18
N LYS A 38 3.36 4.29 -8.51
CA LYS A 38 3.48 3.75 -9.87
C LYS A 38 2.45 2.68 -10.19
N PHE A 39 2.11 1.84 -9.22
CA PHE A 39 1.35 0.62 -9.51
C PHE A 39 -0.09 0.63 -9.03
N HIS A 40 -0.52 1.63 -8.26
CA HIS A 40 -1.87 1.59 -7.70
C HIS A 40 -2.99 1.65 -8.74
N GLN A 41 -2.72 2.15 -9.94
CA GLN A 41 -3.72 2.19 -11.01
C GLN A 41 -3.78 0.90 -11.81
N SER A 42 -2.70 0.11 -11.80
CA SER A 42 -2.61 -1.13 -12.56
C SER A 42 -2.73 -2.38 -11.70
N CYS A 43 -2.62 -2.24 -10.38
CA CYS A 43 -2.74 -3.35 -9.44
C CYS A 43 -3.89 -3.12 -8.50
N GLU A 44 -4.53 -4.20 -8.06
CA GLU A 44 -5.56 -4.08 -7.05
C GLU A 44 -4.95 -3.70 -5.71
N LEU A 45 -5.73 -2.98 -4.90
CA LEU A 45 -5.27 -2.48 -3.61
C LEU A 45 -4.82 -3.62 -2.67
N ASN A 46 -5.52 -4.75 -2.71
CA ASN A 46 -5.15 -5.90 -1.88
C ASN A 46 -3.81 -6.48 -2.29
N ASP A 47 -3.52 -6.52 -3.59
CA ASP A 47 -2.22 -7.00 -4.08
C ASP A 47 -1.10 -6.06 -3.63
N MET A 48 -1.34 -4.76 -3.65
CA MET A 48 -0.37 -3.79 -3.16
C MET A 48 -0.16 -3.91 -1.65
N SER A 49 -1.24 -4.19 -0.92
CA SER A 49 -1.18 -4.44 0.51
C SER A 49 -0.21 -5.59 0.84
N LEU A 50 -0.31 -6.68 0.08
CA LEU A 50 0.57 -7.82 0.27
C LEU A 50 2.00 -7.49 -0.11
N ALA A 51 2.20 -6.81 -1.24
CA ALA A 51 3.53 -6.46 -1.72
C ALA A 51 4.26 -5.50 -0.77
N LEU A 52 3.53 -4.55 -0.21
CA LEU A 52 4.10 -3.53 0.67
C LEU A 52 4.14 -3.96 2.13
N GLY A 53 3.45 -5.06 2.48
CA GLY A 53 3.36 -5.51 3.87
C GLY A 53 2.60 -4.54 4.75
N ARG A 54 1.58 -3.86 4.20
CA ARG A 54 0.76 -2.87 4.92
C ARG A 54 -0.71 -3.11 4.63
N PRO A 55 -1.61 -2.79 5.58
CA PRO A 55 -3.06 -2.94 5.32
C PRO A 55 -3.51 -2.13 4.11
N ALA A 56 -4.48 -2.66 3.37
CA ALA A 56 -5.00 -1.98 2.19
C ALA A 56 -5.55 -0.59 2.54
N THR A 57 -6.16 -0.44 3.72
CA THR A 57 -6.63 0.87 4.17
C THR A 57 -5.48 1.86 4.34
N ALA A 58 -4.33 1.41 4.86
CA ALA A 58 -3.16 2.27 5.00
C ALA A 58 -2.63 2.70 3.65
N CYS A 59 -2.62 1.80 2.67
CA CYS A 59 -2.19 2.13 1.30
C CYS A 59 -3.13 3.17 0.68
N ALA A 60 -4.44 2.98 0.80
CA ALA A 60 -5.43 3.93 0.28
C ALA A 60 -5.29 5.31 0.92
N MET A 61 -5.11 5.34 2.24
CA MET A 61 -4.93 6.60 2.97
C MET A 61 -3.65 7.32 2.55
N LYS A 62 -2.57 6.57 2.34
CA LYS A 62 -1.30 7.17 1.90
C LYS A 62 -1.43 7.77 0.50
N ILE A 63 -2.11 7.10 -0.41
CA ILE A 63 -2.37 7.64 -1.76
C ILE A 63 -3.11 8.97 -1.66
N SER A 64 -4.18 9.02 -0.87
CA SER A 64 -4.96 10.25 -0.67
C SER A 64 -4.09 11.35 -0.08
N TYR A 65 -3.29 11.03 0.92
CA TYR A 65 -2.39 11.99 1.56
C TYR A 65 -1.39 12.57 0.56
N LEU A 66 -0.75 11.71 -0.23
CA LEU A 66 0.23 12.15 -1.22
C LEU A 66 -0.41 13.05 -2.29
N LYS A 67 -1.63 12.74 -2.71
CA LYS A 67 -2.34 13.58 -3.67
C LYS A 67 -2.66 14.95 -3.08
N GLN A 68 -3.09 15.00 -1.82
CA GLN A 68 -3.38 16.25 -1.13
C GLN A 68 -2.15 17.12 -0.97
N GLN A 69 -0.99 16.49 -0.73
CA GLN A 69 0.27 17.21 -0.55
C GLN A 69 0.98 17.56 -1.86
N GLY A 70 0.40 17.16 -2.99
CA GLY A 70 1.02 17.40 -4.30
C GLY A 70 2.26 16.58 -4.56
N GLN A 71 2.43 15.45 -3.88
CA GLN A 71 3.62 14.60 -3.98
C GLN A 71 3.40 13.34 -4.80
N TYR A 72 2.15 13.05 -5.16
CA TYR A 72 1.80 11.82 -5.87
C TYR A 72 2.58 11.67 -7.18
N GLU A 73 2.57 12.70 -8.02
CA GLU A 73 3.24 12.66 -9.32
C GLU A 73 4.75 12.57 -9.19
N PHE A 74 5.31 13.19 -8.14
CA PHE A 74 6.74 13.09 -7.88
C PHE A 74 7.17 11.63 -7.73
N TYR A 75 6.48 10.89 -6.86
CA TYR A 75 6.83 9.48 -6.63
C TYR A 75 6.46 8.60 -7.81
N ARG A 76 5.37 8.91 -8.50
CA ARG A 76 4.96 8.17 -9.69
C ARG A 76 6.01 8.23 -10.79
N LYS A 77 6.72 9.33 -10.91
CA LYS A 77 7.71 9.55 -11.96
C LYS A 77 9.14 9.33 -11.51
N LEU A 78 9.36 8.87 -10.30
CA LEU A 78 10.67 8.88 -9.68
C LEU A 78 11.71 7.97 -10.36
N ASP A 79 11.33 6.79 -10.85
CA ASP A 79 12.20 5.84 -11.56
C ASP A 79 13.52 5.54 -10.86
N LYS A 80 13.50 5.44 -9.54
CA LYS A 80 14.69 5.15 -8.74
C LYS A 80 14.82 3.65 -8.45
N TYR A 81 13.75 3.02 -8.01
CA TYR A 81 13.73 1.61 -7.65
C TYR A 81 12.91 0.78 -8.64
N TYR A 82 11.91 1.38 -9.26
CA TYR A 82 11.01 0.71 -10.19
C TYR A 82 10.96 1.52 -11.49
N VAL A 83 11.69 1.05 -12.46
CA VAL A 83 11.82 1.72 -13.76
C VAL A 83 10.78 1.19 -14.75
#